data_248675a97d9528daa233740d21ca1137
#
_entry.id   248675a97d9528daa233740d21ca1137
#
_cell.length_a   1.000
_cell.length_b   1.000
_cell.length_c   1.000
_cell.angle_alpha   90.00
_cell.angle_beta   90.00
_cell.angle_gamma   90.00
#
_symmetry.space_group_name_H-M   'P 1'
#
loop_
_entity.id
_entity.type
_entity.pdbx_description
1 polymer ?
#
loop_
_entity_poly.entity_id
_entity_poly.type
_entity_poly.pdbx_seq_one_letter_code
_entity_poly.pdbx_strand_id
1 'polypeptide(L)'
;MASGPILQVNGIEKAFGGIRAVDRCSLAVLPGSITGLIGPNGAGKSTLFNIIAGLYRPDGGEIWFGDARIDGLPPYEIVRLGLTKTWQIPHELRNLTVLENLVLAAKDNAGERLINLFIKPGEVKRDEIRCRARAREVLKLTQLEGLANEHARSLSGGQKKLLELSRALMSDPTLVLLDEPVAGVNPALTGSLMDLIEKLRQNGRTFFLIEHDMNVVMNRCDWVIVMHQGRRIAEGRPETVKADPAVIESYLGG
;
A
#
# COMPACT_ATOMS: atom_id res chain seq x y z
N MET A 1 -7.07 -18.29 -18.93
CA MET A 1 -8.29 -17.55 -18.57
C MET A 1 -7.82 -16.24 -18.02
N ALA A 2 -8.27 -15.08 -18.53
CA ALA A 2 -7.90 -13.80 -17.94
C ALA A 2 -8.54 -13.77 -16.55
N SER A 3 -7.73 -13.81 -15.52
CA SER A 3 -8.19 -13.61 -14.14
C SER A 3 -8.85 -12.24 -14.05
N GLY A 4 -10.05 -12.13 -13.47
CA GLY A 4 -10.71 -10.85 -13.21
C GLY A 4 -9.85 -9.91 -12.35
N PRO A 5 -10.25 -8.66 -12.16
CA PRO A 5 -9.50 -7.72 -11.32
C PRO A 5 -9.39 -8.23 -9.87
N ILE A 6 -8.21 -8.01 -9.26
CA ILE A 6 -7.97 -8.36 -7.85
C ILE A 6 -8.68 -7.40 -6.90
N LEU A 7 -8.84 -6.13 -7.31
CA LEU A 7 -9.57 -5.11 -6.57
C LEU A 7 -10.59 -4.46 -7.50
N GLN A 8 -11.85 -4.37 -7.06
CA GLN A 8 -12.93 -3.66 -7.73
C GLN A 8 -13.54 -2.65 -6.76
N VAL A 9 -13.66 -1.43 -7.21
CA VAL A 9 -14.30 -0.33 -6.51
C VAL A 9 -15.46 0.13 -7.35
N ASN A 10 -16.69 0.07 -6.83
CA ASN A 10 -17.91 0.33 -7.57
C ASN A 10 -18.70 1.45 -6.91
N GLY A 11 -18.72 2.63 -7.52
CA GLY A 11 -19.55 3.77 -7.12
C GLY A 11 -19.29 4.27 -5.69
N ILE A 12 -18.06 4.21 -5.20
CA ILE A 12 -17.73 4.64 -3.83
C ILE A 12 -17.99 6.12 -3.65
N GLU A 13 -18.71 6.42 -2.57
CA GLU A 13 -19.00 7.79 -2.10
C GLU A 13 -18.45 8.01 -0.70
N LYS A 14 -17.91 9.22 -0.44
CA LYS A 14 -17.50 9.66 0.88
C LYS A 14 -17.57 11.17 1.01
N ALA A 15 -18.26 11.65 2.06
CA ALA A 15 -18.31 13.06 2.42
C ALA A 15 -17.80 13.29 3.85
N PHE A 16 -17.22 14.46 4.07
CA PHE A 16 -16.80 14.95 5.38
C PHE A 16 -17.32 16.36 5.57
N GLY A 17 -18.20 16.57 6.55
CA GLY A 17 -18.73 17.91 6.89
C GLY A 17 -19.30 18.68 5.69
N GLY A 18 -19.99 18.00 4.76
CA GLY A 18 -20.57 18.60 3.55
C GLY A 18 -19.64 18.63 2.32
N ILE A 19 -18.34 18.34 2.48
CA ILE A 19 -17.40 18.22 1.36
C ILE A 19 -17.39 16.77 0.86
N ARG A 20 -17.74 16.58 -0.40
CA ARG A 20 -17.70 15.25 -1.06
C ARG A 20 -16.28 14.96 -1.52
N ALA A 21 -15.55 14.18 -0.71
CA ALA A 21 -14.16 13.84 -0.96
C ALA A 21 -14.00 12.72 -2.02
N VAL A 22 -14.97 11.78 -2.10
CA VAL A 22 -15.08 10.78 -3.16
C VAL A 22 -16.53 10.77 -3.64
N ASP A 23 -16.73 10.83 -4.95
CA ASP A 23 -18.04 10.99 -5.58
C ASP A 23 -18.24 9.93 -6.67
N ARG A 24 -18.92 8.84 -6.34
CA ARG A 24 -19.22 7.70 -7.22
C ARG A 24 -18.00 7.17 -7.97
N CYS A 25 -16.86 7.11 -7.29
CA CYS A 25 -15.63 6.64 -7.89
C CYS A 25 -15.69 5.14 -8.15
N SER A 26 -15.40 4.73 -9.39
CA SER A 26 -15.30 3.33 -9.79
C SER A 26 -13.97 3.09 -10.48
N LEU A 27 -13.27 2.02 -10.10
CA LEU A 27 -11.99 1.61 -10.69
C LEU A 27 -11.74 0.12 -10.46
N ALA A 28 -10.76 -0.42 -11.18
CA ALA A 28 -10.31 -1.79 -10.99
C ALA A 28 -8.78 -1.87 -11.06
N VAL A 29 -8.22 -2.82 -10.29
CA VAL A 29 -6.78 -3.15 -10.32
C VAL A 29 -6.63 -4.60 -10.76
N LEU A 30 -5.79 -4.84 -11.75
CA LEU A 30 -5.50 -6.18 -12.26
C LEU A 30 -4.44 -6.89 -11.42
N PRO A 31 -4.52 -8.21 -11.25
CA PRO A 31 -3.50 -8.96 -10.52
C PRO A 31 -2.15 -8.89 -11.24
N GLY A 32 -1.06 -8.83 -10.47
CA GLY A 32 0.31 -8.79 -10.99
C GLY A 32 0.68 -7.50 -11.72
N SER A 33 -0.08 -6.40 -11.53
CA SER A 33 0.20 -5.09 -12.12
C SER A 33 0.74 -4.09 -11.09
N ILE A 34 1.40 -3.04 -11.60
CA ILE A 34 1.65 -1.80 -10.89
C ILE A 34 0.67 -0.76 -11.45
N THR A 35 -0.36 -0.42 -10.68
CA THR A 35 -1.36 0.59 -11.06
C THR A 35 -1.09 1.90 -10.32
N GLY A 36 -1.00 3.00 -11.07
CA GLY A 36 -0.84 4.35 -10.50
C GLY A 36 -2.18 5.05 -10.33
N LEU A 37 -2.37 5.77 -9.21
CA LEU A 37 -3.48 6.68 -8.97
C LEU A 37 -2.92 8.09 -8.87
N ILE A 38 -3.23 8.92 -9.84
CA ILE A 38 -2.73 10.30 -9.94
C ILE A 38 -3.87 11.30 -9.91
N GLY A 39 -3.54 12.57 -9.78
CA GLY A 39 -4.49 13.70 -9.77
C GLY A 39 -4.01 14.82 -8.86
N PRO A 40 -4.59 16.02 -8.95
CA PRO A 40 -4.22 17.17 -8.14
C PRO A 40 -4.43 16.91 -6.63
N ASN A 41 -3.88 17.81 -5.80
CA ASN A 41 -4.14 17.80 -4.37
C ASN A 41 -5.64 18.02 -4.10
N GLY A 42 -6.19 17.29 -3.13
CA GLY A 42 -7.63 17.33 -2.86
C GLY A 42 -8.50 16.50 -3.81
N ALA A 43 -7.94 15.80 -4.80
CA ALA A 43 -8.71 14.96 -5.72
C ALA A 43 -9.40 13.73 -5.08
N GLY A 44 -9.12 13.44 -3.79
CA GLY A 44 -9.75 12.33 -3.06
C GLY A 44 -8.94 11.03 -3.03
N LYS A 45 -7.72 11.01 -3.59
CA LYS A 45 -6.86 9.81 -3.71
C LYS A 45 -6.60 9.11 -2.36
N SER A 46 -6.05 9.83 -1.38
CA SER A 46 -5.74 9.27 -0.06
C SER A 46 -7.00 8.89 0.71
N THR A 47 -8.12 9.61 0.50
CA THR A 47 -9.43 9.24 1.05
C THR A 47 -9.88 7.89 0.50
N LEU A 48 -9.78 7.68 -0.81
CA LEU A 48 -10.13 6.42 -1.45
C LEU A 48 -9.24 5.27 -0.94
N PHE A 49 -7.92 5.47 -0.81
CA PHE A 49 -7.00 4.48 -0.24
C PHE A 49 -7.37 4.12 1.21
N ASN A 50 -7.75 5.13 2.02
CA ASN A 50 -8.16 4.90 3.39
C ASN A 50 -9.49 4.12 3.47
N ILE A 51 -10.40 4.33 2.52
CA ILE A 51 -11.63 3.55 2.43
C ILE A 51 -11.32 2.09 2.05
N ILE A 52 -10.49 1.87 1.02
CA ILE A 52 -10.08 0.52 0.58
C ILE A 52 -9.36 -0.23 1.71
N ALA A 53 -8.54 0.46 2.50
CA ALA A 53 -7.85 -0.12 3.65
C ALA A 53 -8.71 -0.27 4.92
N GLY A 54 -10.01 0.09 4.88
CA GLY A 54 -10.94 -0.02 6.00
C GLY A 54 -10.76 1.02 7.11
N LEU A 55 -9.96 2.07 6.86
CA LEU A 55 -9.75 3.17 7.83
C LEU A 55 -10.93 4.14 7.85
N TYR A 56 -11.62 4.30 6.72
CA TYR A 56 -12.86 5.05 6.61
C TYR A 56 -13.95 4.15 6.04
N ARG A 57 -15.14 4.24 6.64
CA ARG A 57 -16.32 3.59 6.09
C ARG A 57 -16.85 4.43 4.92
N PRO A 58 -17.14 3.85 3.75
CA PRO A 58 -17.79 4.56 2.67
C PRO A 58 -19.25 4.93 3.05
N ASP A 59 -19.78 5.99 2.44
CA ASP A 59 -21.16 6.40 2.61
C ASP A 59 -22.07 5.69 1.58
N GLY A 60 -21.49 5.16 0.49
CA GLY A 60 -22.16 4.40 -0.55
C GLY A 60 -21.17 3.65 -1.42
N GLY A 61 -21.69 2.73 -2.24
CA GLY A 61 -20.90 1.90 -3.15
C GLY A 61 -20.42 0.59 -2.52
N GLU A 62 -19.58 -0.13 -3.25
CA GLU A 62 -19.08 -1.47 -2.88
C GLU A 62 -17.60 -1.62 -3.24
N ILE A 63 -16.86 -2.37 -2.43
CA ILE A 63 -15.47 -2.74 -2.71
C ILE A 63 -15.33 -4.26 -2.61
N TRP A 64 -14.75 -4.84 -3.65
CA TRP A 64 -14.45 -6.26 -3.73
C TRP A 64 -12.95 -6.49 -3.84
N PHE A 65 -12.43 -7.38 -3.04
CA PHE A 65 -11.05 -7.85 -3.10
C PHE A 65 -11.07 -9.37 -3.37
N GLY A 66 -10.71 -9.75 -4.60
CA GLY A 66 -11.04 -11.09 -5.09
C GLY A 66 -12.53 -11.34 -5.03
N ASP A 67 -12.92 -12.42 -4.36
CA ASP A 67 -14.33 -12.80 -4.16
C ASP A 67 -14.93 -12.25 -2.86
N ALA A 68 -14.15 -11.51 -2.05
CA ALA A 68 -14.59 -10.98 -0.77
C ALA A 68 -15.04 -9.52 -0.89
N ARG A 69 -16.22 -9.19 -0.39
CA ARG A 69 -16.68 -7.82 -0.20
C ARG A 69 -16.01 -7.24 1.06
N ILE A 70 -15.29 -6.12 0.93
CA ILE A 70 -14.46 -5.56 2.00
C ILE A 70 -14.91 -4.18 2.50
N ASP A 71 -15.87 -3.52 1.86
CA ASP A 71 -16.37 -2.22 2.32
C ASP A 71 -16.98 -2.34 3.72
N GLY A 72 -16.45 -1.54 4.64
CA GLY A 72 -16.86 -1.55 6.04
C GLY A 72 -16.22 -2.63 6.92
N LEU A 73 -15.36 -3.50 6.38
CA LEU A 73 -14.50 -4.36 7.20
C LEU A 73 -13.43 -3.54 7.93
N PRO A 74 -13.06 -3.93 9.15
CA PRO A 74 -11.96 -3.29 9.86
C PRO A 74 -10.60 -3.62 9.22
N PRO A 75 -9.57 -2.75 9.35
CA PRO A 75 -8.27 -2.93 8.70
C PRO A 75 -7.61 -4.28 8.94
N TYR A 76 -7.71 -4.83 10.15
CA TYR A 76 -7.07 -6.11 10.48
C TYR A 76 -7.68 -7.30 9.72
N GLU A 77 -8.98 -7.27 9.40
CA GLU A 77 -9.61 -8.30 8.55
C GLU A 77 -9.17 -8.17 7.10
N ILE A 78 -9.07 -6.94 6.59
CA ILE A 78 -8.59 -6.65 5.23
C ILE A 78 -7.15 -7.14 5.06
N VAL A 79 -6.28 -6.89 6.06
CA VAL A 79 -4.90 -7.40 6.06
C VAL A 79 -4.87 -8.93 6.06
N ARG A 80 -5.76 -9.59 6.77
CA ARG A 80 -5.87 -11.07 6.76
C ARG A 80 -6.25 -11.61 5.40
N LEU A 81 -7.06 -10.89 4.63
CA LEU A 81 -7.41 -11.24 3.25
C LEU A 81 -6.23 -11.06 2.27
N GLY A 82 -5.19 -10.31 2.65
CA GLY A 82 -3.99 -10.12 1.84
C GLY A 82 -3.86 -8.73 1.20
N LEU A 83 -4.62 -7.74 1.65
CA LEU A 83 -4.48 -6.34 1.22
C LEU A 83 -3.86 -5.52 2.35
N THR A 84 -2.74 -4.85 2.09
CA THR A 84 -2.04 -4.02 3.07
C THR A 84 -1.78 -2.63 2.51
N LYS A 85 -1.85 -1.60 3.37
CA LYS A 85 -1.55 -0.21 3.03
C LYS A 85 -0.30 0.26 3.78
N THR A 86 0.60 0.97 3.08
CA THR A 86 1.65 1.79 3.73
C THR A 86 1.12 3.19 4.03
N TRP A 87 1.83 3.91 4.91
CA TRP A 87 1.48 5.26 5.28
C TRP A 87 2.35 6.28 4.51
N GLN A 88 1.78 7.43 4.19
CA GLN A 88 2.51 8.53 3.56
C GLN A 88 3.69 8.98 4.43
N ILE A 89 3.46 9.14 5.74
CA ILE A 89 4.50 9.39 6.74
C ILE A 89 4.82 8.07 7.42
N PRO A 90 6.08 7.59 7.39
CA PRO A 90 6.46 6.35 8.05
C PRO A 90 6.13 6.38 9.55
N HIS A 91 5.39 5.38 10.00
CA HIS A 91 5.04 5.19 11.41
C HIS A 91 5.96 4.13 12.04
N GLU A 92 7.27 4.35 11.93
CA GLU A 92 8.24 3.48 12.56
C GLU A 92 8.16 3.54 14.10
N LEU A 93 8.33 2.40 14.74
CA LEU A 93 8.48 2.33 16.19
C LEU A 93 9.92 2.73 16.54
N ARG A 94 10.13 4.02 16.76
CA ARG A 94 11.45 4.69 16.79
C ARG A 94 12.45 4.12 17.79
N ASN A 95 11.96 3.60 18.91
CA ASN A 95 12.77 3.05 20.00
C ASN A 95 13.06 1.54 19.84
N LEU A 96 12.45 0.89 18.86
CA LEU A 96 12.70 -0.49 18.51
C LEU A 96 13.74 -0.58 17.40
N THR A 97 14.43 -1.70 17.34
CA THR A 97 15.32 -2.02 16.23
C THR A 97 14.52 -2.24 14.94
N VAL A 98 15.19 -2.18 13.81
CA VAL A 98 14.61 -2.47 12.49
C VAL A 98 14.01 -3.87 12.46
N LEU A 99 14.72 -4.86 13.01
CA LEU A 99 14.21 -6.24 13.12
C LEU A 99 12.96 -6.34 13.99
N GLU A 100 12.95 -5.69 15.16
CA GLU A 100 11.78 -5.69 16.05
C GLU A 100 10.56 -5.02 15.42
N ASN A 101 10.75 -3.96 14.65
CA ASN A 101 9.69 -3.33 13.86
C ASN A 101 9.00 -4.30 12.90
N LEU A 102 9.77 -5.20 12.27
CA LEU A 102 9.21 -6.20 11.38
C LEU A 102 8.52 -7.34 12.14
N VAL A 103 9.14 -7.83 13.21
CA VAL A 103 8.56 -8.92 14.02
C VAL A 103 7.19 -8.53 14.56
N LEU A 104 7.02 -7.26 15.01
CA LEU A 104 5.73 -6.76 15.47
C LEU A 104 4.69 -6.55 14.35
N ALA A 105 5.14 -6.42 13.10
CA ALA A 105 4.24 -6.30 11.95
C ALA A 105 3.78 -7.66 11.38
N ALA A 106 4.27 -8.77 11.93
CA ALA A 106 3.85 -10.10 11.50
C ALA A 106 2.40 -10.37 11.91
N LYS A 107 1.61 -10.91 10.97
CA LYS A 107 0.22 -11.32 11.26
C LYS A 107 0.16 -12.63 12.03
N ASP A 108 -0.94 -12.83 12.77
CA ASP A 108 -1.31 -14.09 13.43
C ASP A 108 -0.24 -14.62 14.39
N ASN A 109 0.42 -13.73 15.14
CA ASN A 109 1.38 -14.12 16.16
C ASN A 109 0.64 -14.69 17.38
N ALA A 110 0.91 -15.94 17.74
CA ALA A 110 0.28 -16.58 18.90
C ALA A 110 0.52 -15.81 20.22
N GLY A 111 1.62 -15.03 20.29
CA GLY A 111 1.96 -14.19 21.43
C GLY A 111 1.06 -12.95 21.62
N GLU A 112 0.25 -12.56 20.64
CA GLU A 112 -0.73 -11.45 20.79
C GLU A 112 -1.83 -11.76 21.81
N ARG A 113 -2.09 -13.04 22.07
CA ARG A 113 -3.01 -13.47 23.12
C ARG A 113 -2.24 -13.82 24.39
N LEU A 114 -2.31 -12.95 25.40
CA LEU A 114 -1.63 -13.16 26.68
C LEU A 114 -1.85 -14.56 27.28
N ILE A 115 -3.04 -15.11 27.11
CA ILE A 115 -3.38 -16.45 27.59
C ILE A 115 -2.52 -17.56 26.94
N ASN A 116 -2.07 -17.38 25.69
CA ASN A 116 -1.23 -18.33 24.99
C ASN A 116 0.19 -18.42 25.58
N LEU A 117 0.67 -17.34 26.19
CA LEU A 117 1.96 -17.34 26.89
C LEU A 117 1.99 -18.35 28.05
N PHE A 118 0.84 -18.57 28.69
CA PHE A 118 0.71 -19.49 29.82
C PHE A 118 0.28 -20.89 29.40
N ILE A 119 -0.63 -21.01 28.41
CA ILE A 119 -1.21 -22.30 28.01
C ILE A 119 -0.36 -22.99 26.94
N LYS A 120 0.31 -22.22 26.04
CA LYS A 120 1.00 -22.73 24.87
C LYS A 120 2.39 -22.11 24.65
N PRO A 121 3.28 -22.07 25.67
CA PRO A 121 4.57 -21.39 25.55
C PRO A 121 5.46 -21.94 24.44
N GLY A 122 5.35 -23.22 24.13
CA GLY A 122 6.10 -23.85 23.04
C GLY A 122 5.63 -23.43 21.63
N GLU A 123 4.34 -23.13 21.45
CA GLU A 123 3.82 -22.58 20.19
C GLU A 123 4.28 -21.14 20.02
N VAL A 124 4.16 -20.31 21.05
CA VAL A 124 4.61 -18.92 21.04
C VAL A 124 6.09 -18.82 20.66
N LYS A 125 6.94 -19.65 21.27
CA LYS A 125 8.39 -19.68 20.95
C LYS A 125 8.66 -20.09 19.50
N ARG A 126 7.93 -21.07 18.98
CA ARG A 126 8.06 -21.49 17.56
C ARG A 126 7.63 -20.39 16.61
N ASP A 127 6.53 -19.71 16.92
CA ASP A 127 6.02 -18.60 16.13
C ASP A 127 7.00 -17.41 16.13
N GLU A 128 7.58 -17.09 17.27
CA GLU A 128 8.60 -16.03 17.36
C GLU A 128 9.83 -16.37 16.49
N ILE A 129 10.34 -17.60 16.54
CA ILE A 129 11.45 -18.04 15.70
C ILE A 129 11.08 -17.90 14.21
N ARG A 130 9.87 -18.32 13.81
CA ARG A 130 9.37 -18.20 12.44
C ARG A 130 9.25 -16.75 12.00
N CYS A 131 8.67 -15.88 12.85
CA CYS A 131 8.53 -14.44 12.57
C CYS A 131 9.91 -13.77 12.42
N ARG A 132 10.87 -14.10 13.27
CA ARG A 132 12.25 -13.57 13.17
C ARG A 132 12.96 -14.05 11.90
N ALA A 133 12.77 -15.31 11.51
CA ALA A 133 13.33 -15.84 10.25
C ALA A 133 12.72 -15.08 9.05
N ARG A 134 11.39 -14.94 9.02
CA ARG A 134 10.69 -14.20 7.98
C ARG A 134 11.11 -12.72 7.93
N ALA A 135 11.27 -12.07 9.08
CA ALA A 135 11.74 -10.71 9.16
C ALA A 135 13.14 -10.53 8.53
N ARG A 136 14.07 -11.46 8.77
CA ARG A 136 15.40 -11.43 8.15
C ARG A 136 15.33 -11.62 6.63
N GLU A 137 14.48 -12.51 6.13
CA GLU A 137 14.27 -12.67 4.68
C GLU A 137 13.76 -11.36 4.05
N VAL A 138 12.78 -10.71 4.69
CA VAL A 138 12.25 -9.43 4.21
C VAL A 138 13.32 -8.34 4.27
N LEU A 139 14.11 -8.25 5.36
CA LEU A 139 15.21 -7.29 5.48
C LEU A 139 16.28 -7.48 4.39
N LYS A 140 16.60 -8.74 4.05
CA LYS A 140 17.50 -9.05 2.95
C LYS A 140 16.94 -8.60 1.60
N LEU A 141 15.64 -8.86 1.37
CA LEU A 141 14.94 -8.46 0.16
C LEU A 141 14.92 -6.93 -0.01
N THR A 142 14.70 -6.19 1.08
CA THR A 142 14.63 -4.72 1.11
C THR A 142 15.98 -4.03 1.34
N GLN A 143 17.08 -4.78 1.38
CA GLN A 143 18.45 -4.28 1.57
C GLN A 143 18.67 -3.56 2.92
N LEU A 144 17.89 -3.90 3.94
CA LEU A 144 18.01 -3.38 5.30
C LEU A 144 18.68 -4.37 6.27
N GLU A 145 19.18 -5.53 5.80
CA GLU A 145 19.75 -6.59 6.65
C GLU A 145 20.90 -6.06 7.52
N GLY A 146 21.79 -5.25 6.94
CA GLY A 146 22.93 -4.64 7.68
C GLY A 146 22.50 -3.68 8.80
N LEU A 147 21.25 -3.22 8.80
CA LEU A 147 20.67 -2.31 9.78
C LEU A 147 19.72 -2.99 10.76
N ALA A 148 19.63 -4.33 10.72
CA ALA A 148 18.66 -5.11 11.50
C ALA A 148 18.65 -4.79 13.00
N ASN A 149 19.81 -4.54 13.58
CA ASN A 149 20.00 -4.25 15.00
C ASN A 149 20.04 -2.75 15.33
N GLU A 150 19.99 -1.88 14.31
CA GLU A 150 19.93 -0.44 14.51
C GLU A 150 18.53 -0.01 14.95
N HIS A 151 18.44 1.04 15.78
CA HIS A 151 17.14 1.63 16.11
C HIS A 151 16.52 2.32 14.89
N ALA A 152 15.20 2.16 14.69
CA ALA A 152 14.50 2.76 13.56
C ALA A 152 14.61 4.29 13.51
N ARG A 153 14.86 4.95 14.65
CA ARG A 153 15.10 6.40 14.72
C ARG A 153 16.38 6.85 14.00
N SER A 154 17.39 5.98 13.87
CA SER A 154 18.67 6.31 13.22
C SER A 154 18.63 6.21 11.71
N LEU A 155 17.55 5.65 11.15
CA LEU A 155 17.39 5.48 9.72
C LEU A 155 17.21 6.83 9.01
N SER A 156 17.78 6.94 7.81
CA SER A 156 17.50 8.05 6.88
C SER A 156 16.03 8.00 6.41
N GLY A 157 15.53 9.10 5.85
CA GLY A 157 14.15 9.18 5.33
C GLY A 157 13.80 8.05 4.34
N GLY A 158 14.71 7.78 3.40
CA GLY A 158 14.49 6.70 2.44
C GLY A 158 14.58 5.30 3.04
N GLN A 159 15.47 5.07 4.03
CA GLN A 159 15.51 3.81 4.77
C GLN A 159 14.24 3.59 5.59
N LYS A 160 13.61 4.64 6.10
CA LYS A 160 12.31 4.56 6.77
C LYS A 160 11.20 4.16 5.81
N LYS A 161 11.20 4.66 4.56
CA LYS A 161 10.27 4.22 3.52
C LYS A 161 10.46 2.74 3.17
N LEU A 162 11.70 2.27 3.08
CA LEU A 162 12.00 0.84 2.91
C LEU A 162 11.54 0.01 4.13
N LEU A 163 11.72 0.51 5.35
CA LEU A 163 11.23 -0.15 6.56
C LEU A 163 9.69 -0.25 6.55
N GLU A 164 9.00 0.80 6.12
CA GLU A 164 7.53 0.80 6.00
C GLU A 164 7.04 -0.26 5.00
N LEU A 165 7.66 -0.33 3.81
CA LEU A 165 7.38 -1.39 2.85
C LEU A 165 7.72 -2.77 3.43
N SER A 166 8.84 -2.90 4.15
CA SER A 166 9.23 -4.15 4.79
C SER A 166 8.19 -4.63 5.80
N ARG A 167 7.65 -3.72 6.61
CA ARG A 167 6.57 -4.02 7.57
C ARG A 167 5.31 -4.50 6.86
N ALA A 168 4.93 -3.83 5.75
CA ALA A 168 3.80 -4.27 4.93
C ALA A 168 4.00 -5.69 4.38
N LEU A 169 5.22 -6.05 3.95
CA LEU A 169 5.56 -7.37 3.42
C LEU A 169 5.53 -8.48 4.47
N MET A 170 5.57 -8.17 5.76
CA MET A 170 5.49 -9.18 6.83
C MET A 170 4.14 -9.90 6.87
N SER A 171 3.06 -9.25 6.42
CA SER A 171 1.73 -9.88 6.31
C SER A 171 1.57 -10.78 5.07
N ASP A 172 2.59 -10.89 4.23
CA ASP A 172 2.57 -11.61 2.95
C ASP A 172 1.41 -11.21 2.03
N PRO A 173 1.27 -9.92 1.69
CA PRO A 173 0.13 -9.41 0.95
C PRO A 173 0.15 -9.82 -0.52
N THR A 174 -1.03 -9.99 -1.11
CA THR A 174 -1.21 -10.13 -2.56
C THR A 174 -1.38 -8.78 -3.25
N LEU A 175 -1.94 -7.78 -2.53
CA LEU A 175 -2.06 -6.39 -2.97
C LEU A 175 -1.48 -5.43 -1.93
N VAL A 176 -0.58 -4.54 -2.36
CA VAL A 176 -0.02 -3.48 -1.52
C VAL A 176 -0.47 -2.11 -2.03
N LEU A 177 -1.12 -1.34 -1.16
CA LEU A 177 -1.43 0.07 -1.41
C LEU A 177 -0.25 0.92 -0.92
N LEU A 178 0.38 1.67 -1.83
CA LEU A 178 1.51 2.54 -1.53
C LEU A 178 1.09 4.01 -1.63
N ASP A 179 1.16 4.74 -0.53
CA ASP A 179 0.79 6.15 -0.46
C ASP A 179 2.05 7.03 -0.53
N GLU A 180 2.36 7.58 -1.71
CA GLU A 180 3.53 8.39 -2.03
C GLU A 180 4.87 7.74 -1.59
N PRO A 181 5.18 6.53 -2.08
CA PRO A 181 6.35 5.79 -1.61
C PRO A 181 7.68 6.48 -1.88
N VAL A 182 7.77 7.34 -2.90
CA VAL A 182 9.02 8.03 -3.24
C VAL A 182 9.06 9.50 -2.78
N ALA A 183 8.01 10.02 -2.13
CA ALA A 183 8.00 11.39 -1.64
C ALA A 183 9.12 11.64 -0.63
N GLY A 184 9.95 12.68 -0.88
CA GLY A 184 11.07 13.04 -0.01
C GLY A 184 12.27 12.09 -0.06
N VAL A 185 12.32 11.20 -1.03
CA VAL A 185 13.40 10.24 -1.27
C VAL A 185 14.34 10.79 -2.35
N ASN A 186 15.66 10.59 -2.20
CA ASN A 186 16.60 11.00 -3.24
C ASN A 186 16.45 10.11 -4.51
N PRO A 187 16.81 10.62 -5.71
CA PRO A 187 16.59 9.91 -6.97
C PRO A 187 17.23 8.51 -7.05
N ALA A 188 18.41 8.32 -6.47
CA ALA A 188 19.08 7.01 -6.49
C ALA A 188 18.31 5.96 -5.70
N LEU A 189 17.80 6.33 -4.53
CA LEU A 189 17.00 5.44 -3.69
C LEU A 189 15.58 5.25 -4.25
N THR A 190 15.02 6.27 -4.92
CA THR A 190 13.76 6.13 -5.68
C THR A 190 13.87 5.02 -6.72
N GLY A 191 14.96 5.01 -7.51
CA GLY A 191 15.22 3.93 -8.46
C GLY A 191 15.26 2.57 -7.79
N SER A 192 16.06 2.42 -6.72
CA SER A 192 16.19 1.16 -5.98
C SER A 192 14.86 0.68 -5.39
N LEU A 193 14.03 1.60 -4.86
CA LEU A 193 12.70 1.26 -4.32
C LEU A 193 11.76 0.76 -5.42
N MET A 194 11.74 1.43 -6.58
CA MET A 194 10.90 1.03 -7.70
C MET A 194 11.38 -0.28 -8.33
N ASP A 195 12.69 -0.53 -8.40
CA ASP A 195 13.25 -1.81 -8.84
C ASP A 195 12.87 -2.95 -7.89
N LEU A 196 12.83 -2.68 -6.59
CA LEU A 196 12.33 -3.64 -5.60
C LEU A 196 10.83 -3.94 -5.80
N ILE A 197 9.99 -2.91 -6.01
CA ILE A 197 8.55 -3.07 -6.28
C ILE A 197 8.36 -3.91 -7.56
N GLU A 198 9.11 -3.62 -8.62
CA GLU A 198 9.07 -4.39 -9.87
C GLU A 198 9.46 -5.86 -9.65
N LYS A 199 10.52 -6.12 -8.90
CA LYS A 199 10.92 -7.49 -8.54
C LYS A 199 9.85 -8.22 -7.73
N LEU A 200 9.18 -7.54 -6.81
CA LEU A 200 8.07 -8.10 -6.05
C LEU A 200 6.85 -8.38 -6.94
N ARG A 201 6.56 -7.51 -7.92
CA ARG A 201 5.52 -7.71 -8.92
C ARG A 201 5.79 -8.97 -9.75
N GLN A 202 7.02 -9.14 -10.23
CA GLN A 202 7.44 -10.34 -10.98
C GLN A 202 7.27 -11.63 -10.17
N ASN A 203 7.32 -11.54 -8.84
CA ASN A 203 7.01 -12.63 -7.92
C ASN A 203 5.51 -12.77 -7.59
N GLY A 204 4.62 -12.18 -8.41
CA GLY A 204 3.18 -12.34 -8.33
C GLY A 204 2.45 -11.36 -7.40
N ARG A 205 3.12 -10.34 -6.86
CA ARG A 205 2.45 -9.31 -6.06
C ARG A 205 1.85 -8.23 -6.93
N THR A 206 0.81 -7.58 -6.42
CA THR A 206 0.13 -6.47 -7.08
C THR A 206 0.38 -5.19 -6.29
N PHE A 207 0.55 -4.08 -6.98
CA PHE A 207 0.76 -2.78 -6.37
C PHE A 207 -0.25 -1.76 -6.90
N PHE A 208 -0.83 -1.01 -6.00
CA PHE A 208 -1.64 0.15 -6.32
C PHE A 208 -1.03 1.34 -5.57
N LEU A 209 -0.54 2.34 -6.30
CA LEU A 209 0.23 3.42 -5.70
C LEU A 209 -0.35 4.80 -6.03
N ILE A 210 -0.36 5.69 -5.04
CA ILE A 210 -0.56 7.13 -5.24
C ILE A 210 0.81 7.74 -5.47
N GLU A 211 0.98 8.50 -6.54
CA GLU A 211 2.21 9.22 -6.83
C GLU A 211 1.95 10.57 -7.48
N HIS A 212 2.88 11.50 -7.26
CA HIS A 212 2.92 12.82 -7.88
C HIS A 212 4.11 12.97 -8.84
N ASP A 213 5.12 12.10 -8.72
CA ASP A 213 6.24 12.08 -9.66
C ASP A 213 5.83 11.40 -10.96
N MET A 214 5.58 12.24 -11.97
CA MET A 214 5.16 11.75 -13.29
C MET A 214 6.22 10.87 -13.95
N ASN A 215 7.51 11.04 -13.64
CA ASN A 215 8.54 10.16 -14.18
C ASN A 215 8.39 8.74 -13.63
N VAL A 216 8.09 8.61 -12.34
CA VAL A 216 7.81 7.30 -11.72
C VAL A 216 6.57 6.69 -12.35
N VAL A 217 5.47 7.43 -12.45
CA VAL A 217 4.20 6.94 -13.00
C VAL A 217 4.37 6.49 -14.44
N MET A 218 4.97 7.33 -15.30
CA MET A 218 5.10 7.04 -16.74
C MET A 218 6.04 5.88 -17.05
N ASN A 219 7.08 5.65 -16.23
CA ASN A 219 8.09 4.64 -16.50
C ASN A 219 7.92 3.34 -15.71
N ARG A 220 7.06 3.32 -14.68
CA ARG A 220 6.97 2.19 -13.74
C ARG A 220 5.57 1.61 -13.58
N CYS A 221 4.52 2.31 -14.02
CA CYS A 221 3.15 1.80 -13.94
C CYS A 221 2.74 1.11 -15.24
N ASP A 222 2.03 -0.01 -15.12
CA ASP A 222 1.39 -0.71 -16.25
C ASP A 222 0.08 -0.02 -16.65
N TRP A 223 -0.61 0.57 -15.66
CA TRP A 223 -1.91 1.24 -15.80
C TRP A 223 -1.98 2.46 -14.90
N VAL A 224 -2.63 3.51 -15.36
CA VAL A 224 -2.80 4.77 -14.62
C VAL A 224 -4.26 5.13 -14.56
N ILE A 225 -4.70 5.53 -13.37
CA ILE A 225 -6.04 6.03 -13.08
C ILE A 225 -5.90 7.48 -12.63
N VAL A 226 -6.72 8.37 -13.18
CA VAL A 226 -6.69 9.80 -12.85
C VAL A 226 -7.94 10.18 -12.09
N MET A 227 -7.75 10.78 -10.92
CA MET A 227 -8.83 11.35 -10.12
C MET A 227 -8.81 12.87 -10.13
N HIS A 228 -9.99 13.47 -10.24
CA HIS A 228 -10.23 14.89 -10.06
C HIS A 228 -11.55 15.10 -9.33
N GLN A 229 -11.59 15.97 -8.32
CA GLN A 229 -12.79 16.30 -7.53
C GLN A 229 -13.60 15.07 -7.06
N GLY A 230 -12.90 14.06 -6.54
CA GLY A 230 -13.51 12.84 -6.01
C GLY A 230 -13.92 11.80 -7.06
N ARG A 231 -13.76 12.07 -8.34
CA ARG A 231 -14.19 11.19 -9.45
C ARG A 231 -13.00 10.70 -10.27
N ARG A 232 -13.13 9.52 -10.87
CA ARG A 232 -12.22 9.07 -11.92
C ARG A 232 -12.58 9.82 -13.21
N ILE A 233 -11.62 10.52 -13.80
CA ILE A 233 -11.80 11.25 -15.06
C ILE A 233 -11.19 10.54 -16.26
N ALA A 234 -10.10 9.77 -16.05
CA ALA A 234 -9.45 9.00 -17.10
C ALA A 234 -8.79 7.75 -16.52
N GLU A 235 -8.55 6.74 -17.36
CA GLU A 235 -7.70 5.60 -17.05
C GLU A 235 -7.14 5.00 -18.34
N GLY A 236 -5.95 4.42 -18.26
CA GLY A 236 -5.30 3.81 -19.43
C GLY A 236 -3.83 3.51 -19.18
N ARG A 237 -3.14 3.17 -20.25
CA ARG A 237 -1.68 3.11 -20.24
C ARG A 237 -1.09 4.50 -20.03
N PRO A 238 0.11 4.61 -19.41
CA PRO A 238 0.73 5.91 -19.12
C PRO A 238 0.72 6.89 -20.30
N GLU A 239 1.09 6.42 -21.50
CA GLU A 239 1.18 7.24 -22.71
C GLU A 239 -0.19 7.79 -23.13
N THR A 240 -1.25 6.99 -22.99
CA THR A 240 -2.62 7.38 -23.33
C THR A 240 -3.13 8.46 -22.36
N VAL A 241 -2.89 8.23 -21.07
CA VAL A 241 -3.33 9.17 -20.01
C VAL A 241 -2.60 10.50 -20.11
N LYS A 242 -1.30 10.49 -20.45
CA LYS A 242 -0.49 11.71 -20.63
C LYS A 242 -1.02 12.62 -21.74
N ALA A 243 -1.60 12.04 -22.78
CA ALA A 243 -2.13 12.77 -23.95
C ALA A 243 -3.61 13.17 -23.81
N ASP A 244 -4.28 12.76 -22.73
CA ASP A 244 -5.71 13.02 -22.54
C ASP A 244 -5.97 14.50 -22.19
N PRO A 245 -6.77 15.23 -22.98
CA PRO A 245 -7.08 16.66 -22.73
C PRO A 245 -7.70 16.90 -21.35
N ALA A 246 -8.60 16.03 -20.88
CA ALA A 246 -9.23 16.17 -19.56
C ALA A 246 -8.23 16.05 -18.43
N VAL A 247 -7.19 15.20 -18.60
CA VAL A 247 -6.10 15.07 -17.64
C VAL A 247 -5.26 16.35 -17.62
N ILE A 248 -4.87 16.87 -18.80
CA ILE A 248 -4.08 18.11 -18.91
C ILE A 248 -4.82 19.27 -18.26
N GLU A 249 -6.11 19.43 -18.54
CA GLU A 249 -6.94 20.49 -17.97
C GLU A 249 -7.04 20.39 -16.44
N SER A 250 -7.16 19.17 -15.90
CA SER A 250 -7.25 18.93 -14.45
C SER A 250 -6.01 19.39 -13.67
N TYR A 251 -4.84 19.45 -14.32
CA TYR A 251 -3.59 19.95 -13.72
C TYR A 251 -3.30 21.42 -13.98
N LEU A 252 -3.89 22.01 -15.02
CA LEU A 252 -3.70 23.44 -15.38
C LEU A 252 -4.77 24.34 -14.78
N GLY A 253 -5.93 23.81 -14.42
CA GLY A 253 -7.09 24.55 -13.93
C GLY A 253 -7.24 24.65 -12.41
N GLY A 254 -6.19 24.28 -11.65
CA GLY A 254 -6.21 24.27 -10.18
C GLY A 254 -5.37 25.41 -9.57
#